data_01ed62901b2e47d412afc6c6ec0b5c70
#
_entry.id   01ed62901b2e47d412afc6c6ec0b5c70
#
_cell.length_a   1.000
_cell.length_b   1.000
_cell.length_c   1.000
_cell.angle_alpha   90.00
_cell.angle_beta   90.00
_cell.angle_gamma   90.00
#
_symmetry.space_group_name_H-M   'P 1'
#
loop_
_entity.id
_entity.type
_entity.pdbx_description
1 polymer ?
#
loop_
_entity_poly.entity_id
_entity_poly.type
_entity_poly.pdbx_seq_one_letter_code
_entity_poly.pdbx_strand_id
1 'polypeptide(L)'
;NRKDDLMRWARKYQLPFRVPKAFPIKTSRALRGAIAMRSWNQEQAFIDAIFAAYWEQGDGSIGDYARLRQIAATLGVNPDEFEIAAESGPVRAELIDSTNKALQRGVFGVPSIGIENDIYWGKDRMEFVEDHLARL
;
A
#
# COMPACT_ATOMS: atom_id res chain seq x y z
N ASN A 1 7.61 5.02 -22.47
CA ASN A 1 6.33 5.21 -21.77
C ASN A 1 6.32 4.40 -20.48
N ARG A 2 5.83 5.02 -19.36
CA ARG A 2 5.81 4.37 -18.04
C ARG A 2 5.01 3.06 -18.02
N LYS A 3 3.88 3.01 -18.75
CA LYS A 3 3.06 1.78 -18.84
C LYS A 3 3.82 0.64 -19.51
N ASP A 4 4.51 0.93 -20.60
CA ASP A 4 5.29 -0.08 -21.32
C ASP A 4 6.42 -0.62 -20.44
N ASP A 5 7.03 0.24 -19.65
CA ASP A 5 8.10 -0.14 -18.75
C ASP A 5 7.61 -1.04 -17.61
N LEU A 6 6.47 -0.71 -17.01
CA LEU A 6 5.84 -1.57 -16.01
C LEU A 6 5.50 -2.96 -16.58
N MET A 7 4.99 -3.02 -17.81
CA MET A 7 4.70 -4.29 -18.48
C MET A 7 5.97 -5.10 -18.75
N ARG A 8 7.09 -4.44 -19.12
CA ARG A 8 8.39 -5.11 -19.30
C ARG A 8 8.88 -5.73 -17.98
N TRP A 9 8.81 -4.98 -16.89
CA TRP A 9 9.20 -5.48 -15.56
C TRP A 9 8.31 -6.63 -15.09
N ALA A 10 6.99 -6.53 -15.27
CA ALA A 10 6.07 -7.60 -14.91
C ALA A 10 6.39 -8.90 -15.67
N ARG A 11 6.66 -8.80 -16.97
CA ARG A 11 7.08 -9.96 -17.78
C ARG A 11 8.42 -10.53 -17.33
N LYS A 12 9.39 -9.66 -17.03
CA LYS A 12 10.72 -10.08 -16.56
C LYS A 12 10.64 -10.88 -15.27
N TYR A 13 9.79 -10.44 -14.34
CA TYR A 13 9.61 -11.11 -13.05
C TYR A 13 8.49 -12.16 -13.05
N GLN A 14 7.84 -12.40 -14.18
CA GLN A 14 6.71 -13.32 -14.28
C GLN A 14 5.58 -13.02 -13.29
N LEU A 15 5.28 -11.73 -13.13
CA LEU A 15 4.24 -11.26 -12.23
C LEU A 15 2.94 -11.02 -12.99
N PRO A 16 1.78 -11.43 -12.43
CA PRO A 16 0.49 -11.00 -12.95
C PRO A 16 0.37 -9.49 -12.78
N PHE A 17 0.02 -8.79 -13.85
CA PHE A 17 -0.07 -7.34 -13.83
C PHE A 17 -1.10 -6.83 -14.84
N ARG A 18 -1.99 -5.95 -14.37
CA ARG A 18 -2.94 -5.22 -15.22
C ARG A 18 -2.93 -3.76 -14.81
N VAL A 19 -2.87 -2.86 -15.78
CA VAL A 19 -3.10 -1.43 -15.52
C VAL A 19 -4.60 -1.23 -15.35
N PRO A 20 -5.07 -0.79 -14.17
CA PRO A 20 -6.50 -0.56 -13.95
C PRO A 20 -7.05 0.50 -14.90
N LYS A 21 -8.29 0.32 -15.35
CA LYS A 21 -8.97 1.34 -16.19
C LYS A 21 -9.14 2.66 -15.45
N ALA A 22 -9.48 2.57 -14.15
CA ALA A 22 -9.52 3.72 -13.24
C ALA A 22 -8.14 3.92 -12.60
N PHE A 23 -7.33 4.79 -13.17
CA PHE A 23 -6.02 5.17 -12.66
C PHE A 23 -5.76 6.66 -12.96
N PRO A 24 -5.35 7.46 -11.97
CA PRO A 24 -5.25 7.12 -10.54
C PRO A 24 -6.62 7.04 -9.85
N ILE A 25 -6.66 6.39 -8.67
CA ILE A 25 -7.82 6.35 -7.79
C ILE A 25 -7.53 7.00 -6.45
N LYS A 26 -8.58 7.33 -5.70
CA LYS A 26 -8.45 7.81 -4.34
C LYS A 26 -8.17 6.64 -3.40
N THR A 27 -6.99 6.62 -2.77
CA THR A 27 -6.51 5.49 -1.96
C THR A 27 -6.69 5.67 -0.45
N SER A 28 -7.15 6.84 0.01
CA SER A 28 -7.19 7.16 1.44
C SER A 28 -8.03 6.18 2.27
N ARG A 29 -9.13 5.66 1.72
CA ARG A 29 -9.97 4.66 2.42
C ARG A 29 -9.23 3.33 2.57
N ALA A 30 -8.54 2.86 1.53
CA ALA A 30 -7.73 1.65 1.58
C ALA A 30 -6.58 1.79 2.58
N LEU A 31 -5.91 2.93 2.62
CA LEU A 31 -4.84 3.22 3.58
C LEU A 31 -5.36 3.21 5.02
N ARG A 32 -6.49 3.86 5.29
CA ARG A 32 -7.12 3.81 6.61
C ARG A 32 -7.59 2.39 6.96
N GLY A 33 -8.10 1.67 5.99
CA GLY A 33 -8.48 0.26 6.17
C GLY A 33 -7.30 -0.59 6.61
N ALA A 34 -6.13 -0.42 5.99
CA ALA A 34 -4.92 -1.14 6.37
C ALA A 34 -4.52 -0.84 7.82
N ILE A 35 -4.57 0.43 8.23
CA ILE A 35 -4.29 0.83 9.62
C ILE A 35 -5.32 0.20 10.58
N ALA A 36 -6.60 0.25 10.25
CA ALA A 36 -7.66 -0.35 11.07
C ALA A 36 -7.45 -1.85 11.27
N MET A 37 -6.96 -2.55 10.25
CA MET A 37 -6.70 -3.99 10.28
C MET A 37 -5.64 -4.42 11.29
N ARG A 38 -4.85 -3.51 11.83
CA ARG A 38 -3.88 -3.79 12.90
C ARG A 38 -4.57 -4.37 14.15
N SER A 39 -5.77 -3.90 14.45
CA SER A 39 -6.56 -4.38 15.59
C SER A 39 -6.98 -5.85 15.49
N TRP A 40 -7.00 -6.41 14.30
CA TRP A 40 -7.32 -7.82 14.03
C TRP A 40 -6.11 -8.63 13.58
N ASN A 41 -4.90 -8.05 13.63
CA ASN A 41 -3.67 -8.67 13.13
C ASN A 41 -3.78 -9.11 11.66
N GLN A 42 -4.45 -8.32 10.84
CA GLN A 42 -4.74 -8.59 9.43
C GLN A 42 -4.21 -7.49 8.49
N GLU A 43 -3.36 -6.59 8.97
CA GLU A 43 -2.85 -5.48 8.15
C GLU A 43 -2.13 -5.98 6.90
N GLN A 44 -1.18 -6.91 7.04
CA GLN A 44 -0.41 -7.40 5.90
C GLN A 44 -1.30 -8.18 4.91
N ALA A 45 -2.17 -9.03 5.41
CA ALA A 45 -3.10 -9.78 4.56
C ALA A 45 -4.04 -8.84 3.79
N PHE A 46 -4.49 -7.77 4.42
CA PHE A 46 -5.31 -6.75 3.77
C PHE A 46 -4.54 -5.99 2.68
N ILE A 47 -3.30 -5.58 2.96
CA ILE A 47 -2.43 -4.92 1.98
C ILE A 47 -2.21 -5.85 0.77
N ASP A 48 -1.89 -7.12 0.98
CA ASP A 48 -1.69 -8.08 -0.08
C ASP A 48 -2.95 -8.26 -0.94
N ALA A 49 -4.13 -8.32 -0.31
CA ALA A 49 -5.41 -8.41 -1.02
C ALA A 49 -5.70 -7.16 -1.87
N ILE A 50 -5.39 -5.96 -1.37
CA ILE A 50 -5.54 -4.69 -2.09
C ILE A 50 -4.61 -4.66 -3.32
N PHE A 51 -3.35 -5.03 -3.15
CA PHE A 51 -2.39 -5.06 -4.26
C PHE A 51 -2.81 -6.08 -5.33
N ALA A 52 -3.25 -7.27 -4.94
CA ALA A 52 -3.76 -8.28 -5.87
C ALA A 52 -5.00 -7.78 -6.63
N ALA A 53 -5.97 -7.22 -5.94
CA ALA A 53 -7.18 -6.70 -6.57
C ALA A 53 -6.87 -5.59 -7.57
N TYR A 54 -6.03 -4.63 -7.19
CA TYR A 54 -5.75 -3.46 -8.03
C TYR A 54 -4.77 -3.76 -9.18
N TRP A 55 -3.62 -4.38 -8.88
CA TRP A 55 -2.54 -4.54 -9.84
C TRP A 55 -2.56 -5.85 -10.62
N GLU A 56 -3.14 -6.91 -10.07
CA GLU A 56 -3.25 -8.19 -10.78
C GLU A 56 -4.60 -8.29 -11.52
N GLN A 57 -5.69 -7.87 -10.89
CA GLN A 57 -7.05 -7.98 -11.44
C GLN A 57 -7.54 -6.70 -12.12
N GLY A 58 -6.88 -5.57 -11.90
CA GLY A 58 -7.27 -4.27 -12.44
C GLY A 58 -8.53 -3.68 -11.79
N ASP A 59 -8.81 -4.05 -10.55
CA ASP A 59 -10.02 -3.66 -9.82
C ASP A 59 -9.86 -2.27 -9.19
N GLY A 60 -10.37 -1.25 -9.88
CA GLY A 60 -10.37 0.14 -9.38
C GLY A 60 -11.36 0.40 -8.24
N SER A 61 -12.27 -0.54 -7.94
CA SER A 61 -13.27 -0.37 -6.88
C SER A 61 -12.68 -0.45 -5.46
N ILE A 62 -11.40 -0.80 -5.31
CA ILE A 62 -10.70 -0.78 -4.00
C ILE A 62 -10.63 0.62 -3.38
N GLY A 63 -10.98 1.66 -4.12
CA GLY A 63 -11.18 3.00 -3.58
C GLY A 63 -12.48 3.18 -2.79
N ASP A 64 -13.42 2.23 -2.89
CA ASP A 64 -14.75 2.31 -2.31
C ASP A 64 -14.94 1.33 -1.15
N TYR A 65 -15.66 1.76 -0.10
CA TYR A 65 -15.93 0.89 1.04
C TYR A 65 -16.72 -0.37 0.68
N ALA A 66 -17.59 -0.33 -0.32
CA ALA A 66 -18.31 -1.52 -0.76
C ALA A 66 -17.35 -2.68 -1.07
N ARG A 67 -16.24 -2.40 -1.77
CA ARG A 67 -15.22 -3.41 -2.07
C ARG A 67 -14.33 -3.73 -0.88
N LEU A 68 -13.90 -2.72 -0.13
CA LEU A 68 -13.05 -2.91 1.05
C LEU A 68 -13.74 -3.75 2.13
N ARG A 69 -15.04 -3.57 2.33
CA ARG A 69 -15.87 -4.39 3.22
C ARG A 69 -15.88 -5.86 2.81
N GLN A 70 -15.98 -6.15 1.51
CA GLN A 70 -15.89 -7.52 0.99
C GLN A 70 -14.52 -8.15 1.28
N ILE A 71 -13.45 -7.41 1.08
CA ILE A 71 -12.09 -7.87 1.40
C ILE A 71 -11.97 -8.14 2.91
N ALA A 72 -12.46 -7.24 3.76
CA ALA A 72 -12.48 -7.45 5.21
C ALA A 72 -13.19 -8.75 5.59
N ALA A 73 -14.36 -9.01 5.00
CA ALA A 73 -15.12 -10.23 5.23
C ALA A 73 -14.32 -11.49 4.86
N THR A 74 -13.59 -11.50 3.76
CA THR A 74 -12.73 -12.63 3.37
C THR A 74 -11.61 -12.90 4.37
N LEU A 75 -11.21 -11.90 5.14
CA LEU A 75 -10.18 -12.01 6.19
C LEU A 75 -10.78 -12.31 7.57
N GLY A 76 -12.08 -12.61 7.64
CA GLY A 76 -12.76 -12.92 8.89
C GLY A 76 -13.06 -11.72 9.77
N VAL A 77 -13.02 -10.51 9.23
CA VAL A 77 -13.32 -9.28 9.95
C VAL A 77 -14.74 -8.80 9.59
N ASN A 78 -15.54 -8.48 10.61
CA ASN A 78 -16.89 -7.96 10.41
C ASN A 78 -16.84 -6.66 9.58
N PRO A 79 -17.55 -6.58 8.45
CA PRO A 79 -17.49 -5.41 7.56
C PRO A 79 -17.92 -4.10 8.20
N ASP A 80 -18.93 -4.12 9.09
CA ASP A 80 -19.41 -2.91 9.77
C ASP A 80 -18.37 -2.41 10.76
N GLU A 81 -17.81 -3.30 11.57
CA GLU A 81 -16.75 -2.97 12.52
C GLU A 81 -15.50 -2.46 11.80
N PHE A 82 -15.14 -3.06 10.67
CA PHE A 82 -14.04 -2.60 9.83
C PHE A 82 -14.23 -1.15 9.36
N GLU A 83 -15.39 -0.83 8.79
CA GLU A 83 -15.66 0.50 8.27
C GLU A 83 -15.69 1.55 9.38
N ILE A 84 -16.32 1.23 10.52
CA ILE A 84 -16.32 2.09 11.70
C ILE A 84 -14.89 2.39 12.17
N ALA A 85 -14.04 1.36 12.25
CA ALA A 85 -12.65 1.52 12.64
C ALA A 85 -11.85 2.37 11.63
N ALA A 86 -12.01 2.10 10.34
CA ALA A 86 -11.32 2.84 9.26
C ALA A 86 -11.71 4.33 9.24
N GLU A 87 -12.93 4.67 9.62
CA GLU A 87 -13.45 6.05 9.69
C GLU A 87 -13.21 6.70 11.06
N SER A 88 -12.69 5.97 12.04
CA SER A 88 -12.47 6.49 13.40
C SER A 88 -11.45 7.62 13.45
N GLY A 89 -11.60 8.49 14.45
CA GLY A 89 -10.65 9.58 14.71
C GLY A 89 -9.21 9.11 14.88
N PRO A 90 -8.93 8.09 15.71
CA PRO A 90 -7.57 7.57 15.89
C PRO A 90 -6.93 7.06 14.58
N VAL A 91 -7.64 6.34 13.73
CA VAL A 91 -7.12 5.85 12.46
C VAL A 91 -6.84 6.98 11.47
N ARG A 92 -7.74 7.97 11.40
CA ARG A 92 -7.52 9.17 10.57
C ARG A 92 -6.28 9.94 11.03
N ALA A 93 -6.12 10.11 12.34
CA ALA A 93 -4.96 10.79 12.92
C ALA A 93 -3.65 10.03 12.64
N GLU A 94 -3.66 8.71 12.75
CA GLU A 94 -2.50 7.87 12.46
C GLU A 94 -2.05 8.02 11.01
N LEU A 95 -2.96 8.03 10.05
CA LEU A 95 -2.60 8.22 8.64
C LEU A 95 -1.96 9.59 8.40
N ILE A 96 -2.51 10.65 8.99
CA ILE A 96 -1.97 12.01 8.89
C ILE A 96 -0.59 12.08 9.52
N ASP A 97 -0.41 11.53 10.71
CA ASP A 97 0.87 11.51 11.44
C ASP A 97 1.95 10.74 10.67
N SER A 98 1.63 9.55 10.17
CA SER A 98 2.55 8.74 9.36
C SER A 98 2.99 9.46 8.09
N THR A 99 2.05 10.13 7.41
CA THR A 99 2.35 10.92 6.21
C THR A 99 3.27 12.07 6.53
N ASN A 100 2.99 12.82 7.61
CA ASN A 100 3.81 13.95 8.04
C ASN A 100 5.23 13.50 8.45
N LYS A 101 5.36 12.40 9.16
CA LYS A 101 6.66 11.82 9.52
C LYS A 101 7.48 11.42 8.28
N ALA A 102 6.84 10.83 7.29
CA ALA A 102 7.50 10.49 6.03
C ALA A 102 8.01 11.75 5.31
N LEU A 103 7.17 12.80 5.23
CA LEU A 103 7.56 14.08 4.62
C LEU A 103 8.72 14.74 5.36
N GLN A 104 8.68 14.74 6.71
CA GLN A 104 9.77 15.31 7.54
C GLN A 104 11.09 14.57 7.34
N ARG A 105 11.04 13.27 7.04
CA ARG A 105 12.23 12.48 6.69
C ARG A 105 12.72 12.68 5.26
N GLY A 106 12.04 13.49 4.46
CA GLY A 106 12.40 13.77 3.08
C GLY A 106 11.87 12.77 2.05
N VAL A 107 10.91 11.92 2.42
CA VAL A 107 10.26 11.00 1.48
C VAL A 107 9.44 11.81 0.47
N PHE A 108 9.71 11.60 -0.82
CA PHE A 108 9.04 12.30 -1.93
C PHE A 108 8.41 11.34 -2.94
N GLY A 109 8.53 10.04 -2.74
CA GLY A 109 8.00 9.02 -3.65
C GLY A 109 8.03 7.64 -3.02
N VAL A 110 7.43 6.67 -3.70
CA VAL A 110 7.34 5.28 -3.25
C VAL A 110 7.84 4.32 -4.35
N PRO A 111 8.43 3.18 -3.98
CA PRO A 111 8.83 2.81 -2.61
C PRO A 111 9.99 3.68 -2.11
N SER A 112 10.01 3.98 -0.81
CA SER A 112 11.15 4.60 -0.14
C SER A 112 11.55 3.75 1.06
N ILE A 113 12.84 3.49 1.20
CA ILE A 113 13.42 2.70 2.28
C ILE A 113 14.32 3.63 3.09
N GLY A 114 14.00 3.77 4.38
CA GLY A 114 14.79 4.57 5.31
C GLY A 114 15.68 3.68 6.15
N ILE A 115 17.00 3.96 6.19
CA ILE A 115 17.94 3.31 7.07
C ILE A 115 18.71 4.41 7.80
N GLU A 116 18.60 4.46 9.10
CA GLU A 116 19.15 5.56 9.91
C GLU A 116 18.69 6.94 9.38
N ASN A 117 19.60 7.76 8.88
CA ASN A 117 19.29 9.09 8.33
C ASN A 117 19.18 9.11 6.81
N ASP A 118 19.42 7.97 6.14
CA ASP A 118 19.42 7.88 4.69
C ASP A 118 18.07 7.38 4.14
N ILE A 119 17.70 7.92 2.99
CA ILE A 119 16.49 7.52 2.24
C ILE A 119 16.91 7.01 0.86
N TYR A 120 16.50 5.80 0.54
CA TYR A 120 16.71 5.17 -0.76
C TYR A 120 15.36 5.11 -1.49
N TRP A 121 15.26 5.79 -2.62
CA TRP A 121 14.04 5.83 -3.39
C TRP A 121 14.12 4.94 -4.63
N GLY A 122 13.14 4.05 -4.75
CA GLY A 122 12.97 3.19 -5.91
C GLY A 122 13.45 1.75 -5.68
N LYS A 123 12.83 0.83 -6.39
CA LYS A 123 13.19 -0.59 -6.37
C LYS A 123 14.60 -0.88 -6.94
N ASP A 124 15.12 0.04 -7.72
CA ASP A 124 16.43 -0.03 -8.37
C ASP A 124 17.58 0.48 -7.48
N ARG A 125 17.29 0.72 -6.20
CA ARG A 125 18.28 1.13 -5.19
C ARG A 125 18.53 0.05 -4.13
N MET A 126 18.02 -1.17 -4.34
CA MET A 126 18.16 -2.26 -3.36
C MET A 126 19.61 -2.64 -3.10
N GLU A 127 20.48 -2.56 -4.10
CA GLU A 127 21.92 -2.79 -3.94
C GLU A 127 22.54 -1.85 -2.88
N PHE A 128 22.19 -0.57 -2.93
CA PHE A 128 22.67 0.40 -1.92
C PHE A 128 22.08 0.16 -0.55
N VAL A 129 20.83 -0.32 -0.48
CA VAL A 129 20.18 -0.73 0.78
C VAL A 129 20.92 -1.90 1.41
N GLU A 130 21.23 -2.93 0.61
CA GLU A 130 21.99 -4.10 1.06
C GLU A 130 23.39 -3.70 1.55
N ASP A 131 24.10 -2.86 0.81
CA ASP A 131 25.42 -2.34 1.21
C ASP A 131 25.36 -1.58 2.52
N HIS A 132 24.33 -0.74 2.73
CA HIS A 132 24.17 0.00 3.98
C HIS A 132 23.91 -0.96 5.15
N LEU A 133 22.99 -1.90 4.99
CA LEU A 133 22.70 -2.89 6.05
C LEU A 133 23.91 -3.74 6.41
N ALA A 134 24.76 -4.07 5.45
CA ALA A 134 25.99 -4.83 5.69
C ALA A 134 27.04 -4.07 6.51
N ARG A 135 26.95 -2.74 6.57
CA ARG A 135 27.87 -1.88 7.36
C ARG A 135 27.39 -1.59 8.78
N LEU A 136 26.16 -1.96 9.13
CA LEU A 136 25.57 -1.73 10.45
C LEU A 136 26.15 -2.64 11.54
#